data_e580d7d8d6516a2b1ff4dbf27ae6ed32
#
_entry.id   e580d7d8d6516a2b1ff4dbf27ae6ed32
#
_cell.length_a   1.000
_cell.length_b   1.000
_cell.length_c   1.000
_cell.angle_alpha   90.00
_cell.angle_beta   90.00
_cell.angle_gamma   90.00
#
_symmetry.space_group_name_H-M   'P 1'
#
loop_
_entity.id
_entity.type
_entity.pdbx_description
1 polymer ?
#
loop_
_entity_poly.entity_id
_entity_poly.type
_entity_poly.pdbx_seq_one_letter_code
_entity_poly.pdbx_strand_id
1 'polypeptide(L)'
;MEDLETYRPLLFSIAYRMTGSASEAEDLVQESFLRFLNTPCGTIHSLKSFLTTIVVHLCLDVVARGKLRTERVALTGLSALARDVGSA
;
A
#
# COMPACT_ATOMS: atom_id res chain seq x y z
N MET A 1 16.87 -11.20 8.15
CA MET A 1 16.59 -9.89 7.52
C MET A 1 15.39 -10.01 6.62
N GLU A 2 14.44 -9.10 6.76
CA GLU A 2 13.24 -9.14 5.93
C GLU A 2 13.55 -8.65 4.53
N ASP A 3 12.95 -9.33 3.55
CA ASP A 3 13.12 -9.00 2.15
C ASP A 3 11.88 -8.23 1.67
N LEU A 4 12.09 -7.13 0.95
CA LEU A 4 10.99 -6.36 0.40
C LEU A 4 10.10 -7.20 -0.51
N GLU A 5 10.70 -8.12 -1.24
CA GLU A 5 9.95 -8.98 -2.16
C GLU A 5 8.96 -9.89 -1.45
N THR A 6 9.23 -10.20 -0.18
CA THR A 6 8.30 -10.99 0.63
C THR A 6 6.95 -10.29 0.76
N TYR A 7 6.95 -8.96 0.79
CA TYR A 7 5.73 -8.18 0.97
C TYR A 7 5.08 -7.74 -0.34
N ARG A 8 5.74 -7.98 -1.48
CA ARG A 8 5.20 -7.55 -2.77
C ARG A 8 3.78 -8.09 -3.03
N PRO A 9 3.50 -9.39 -2.82
CA PRO A 9 2.13 -9.88 -3.05
C PRO A 9 1.10 -9.22 -2.16
N LEU A 10 1.46 -8.96 -0.90
CA LEU A 10 0.55 -8.30 0.04
C LEU A 10 0.26 -6.87 -0.42
N LEU A 11 1.31 -6.12 -0.74
CA LEU A 11 1.16 -4.74 -1.17
C LEU A 11 0.39 -4.64 -2.48
N PHE A 12 0.66 -5.55 -3.41
CA PHE A 12 -0.06 -5.58 -4.67
C PHE A 12 -1.55 -5.86 -4.43
N SER A 13 -1.85 -6.81 -3.57
CA SER A 13 -3.24 -7.16 -3.25
C SER A 13 -3.99 -5.95 -2.70
N ILE A 14 -3.37 -5.21 -1.77
CA ILE A 14 -3.96 -4.02 -1.21
C ILE A 14 -4.18 -2.96 -2.28
N ALA A 15 -3.15 -2.68 -3.06
CA ALA A 15 -3.22 -1.66 -4.11
C ALA A 15 -4.25 -2.03 -5.16
N TYR A 16 -4.31 -3.29 -5.54
CA TYR A 16 -5.27 -3.73 -6.55
C TYR A 16 -6.70 -3.59 -6.04
N ARG A 17 -6.95 -3.93 -4.78
CA ARG A 17 -8.28 -3.78 -4.19
C ARG A 17 -8.70 -2.31 -4.15
N MET A 18 -7.76 -1.41 -3.90
CA MET A 18 -8.07 0.00 -3.78
C MET A 18 -8.19 0.71 -5.12
N THR A 19 -7.43 0.28 -6.12
CA THR A 19 -7.42 0.97 -7.41
C THR A 19 -8.21 0.27 -8.50
N GLY A 20 -8.36 -1.05 -8.39
CA GLY A 20 -9.04 -1.82 -9.41
C GLY A 20 -8.23 -1.99 -10.68
N SER A 21 -6.96 -1.63 -10.68
CA SER A 21 -6.10 -1.67 -11.86
C SER A 21 -4.79 -2.36 -11.53
N ALA A 22 -4.45 -3.42 -12.27
CA ALA A 22 -3.20 -4.13 -12.04
C ALA A 22 -1.98 -3.27 -12.35
N SER A 23 -2.00 -2.51 -13.42
CA SER A 23 -0.86 -1.67 -13.76
C SER A 23 -0.66 -0.55 -12.76
N GLU A 24 -1.74 0.06 -12.29
CA GLU A 24 -1.66 1.09 -11.26
C GLU A 24 -1.15 0.50 -9.95
N ALA A 25 -1.63 -0.69 -9.60
CA ALA A 25 -1.19 -1.37 -8.39
C ALA A 25 0.31 -1.65 -8.42
N GLU A 26 0.83 -2.11 -9.55
CA GLU A 26 2.25 -2.37 -9.68
C GLU A 26 3.08 -1.10 -9.51
N ASP A 27 2.63 0.00 -10.10
CA ASP A 27 3.31 1.28 -9.96
C ASP A 27 3.32 1.75 -8.52
N LEU A 28 2.22 1.57 -7.82
CA LEU A 28 2.11 2.00 -6.43
C LEU A 28 2.97 1.15 -5.50
N VAL A 29 3.05 -0.15 -5.77
CA VAL A 29 3.94 -1.02 -5.00
C VAL A 29 5.39 -0.60 -5.21
N GLN A 30 5.77 -0.33 -6.45
CA GLN A 30 7.12 0.11 -6.77
C GLN A 30 7.44 1.43 -6.08
N GLU A 31 6.50 2.37 -6.09
CA GLU A 31 6.69 3.65 -5.44
C GLU A 31 6.86 3.49 -3.93
N SER A 32 6.11 2.57 -3.31
CA SER A 32 6.24 2.34 -1.88
C SER A 32 7.63 1.80 -1.52
N PHE A 33 8.19 0.94 -2.38
CA PHE A 33 9.55 0.46 -2.18
C PHE A 33 10.57 1.58 -2.29
N LEU A 34 10.39 2.47 -3.27
CA LEU A 34 11.29 3.60 -3.43
C LEU A 34 11.25 4.53 -2.21
N ARG A 35 10.08 4.74 -1.66
CA ARG A 35 9.95 5.56 -0.45
C ARG A 35 10.62 4.90 0.74
N PHE A 36 10.52 3.58 0.84
CA PHE A 36 11.21 2.85 1.89
C PHE A 36 12.73 3.06 1.77
N LEU A 37 13.26 2.97 0.57
CA LEU A 37 14.70 3.11 0.36
C LEU A 37 15.20 4.51 0.71
N ASN A 38 14.32 5.50 0.64
CA ASN A 38 14.67 6.88 0.97
C ASN A 38 14.39 7.25 2.42
N THR A 39 13.93 6.29 3.23
CA THR A 39 13.57 6.54 4.62
C THR A 39 14.69 6.06 5.54
N PRO A 40 15.08 6.84 6.57
CA PRO A 40 16.10 6.40 7.52
C PRO A 40 15.67 5.13 8.24
N CYS A 41 16.55 4.14 8.29
CA CYS A 41 16.23 2.83 8.86
C CYS A 41 15.81 2.90 10.33
N GLY A 42 16.36 3.86 11.07
CA GLY A 42 16.07 3.96 12.49
C GLY A 42 14.64 4.32 12.86
N THR A 43 13.84 4.78 11.88
CA THR A 43 12.46 5.19 12.14
C THR A 43 11.45 4.09 11.85
N ILE A 44 11.91 2.96 11.36
CA ILE A 44 11.01 1.87 10.93
C ILE A 44 11.00 0.77 11.99
N HIS A 45 9.86 0.58 12.63
CA HIS A 45 9.69 -0.47 13.64
C HIS A 45 9.21 -1.77 13.02
N SER A 46 8.36 -1.68 12.01
CA SER A 46 7.83 -2.85 11.33
C SER A 46 7.81 -2.58 9.83
N LEU A 47 8.53 -3.38 9.07
CA LEU A 47 8.58 -3.23 7.62
C LEU A 47 7.19 -3.43 7.01
N LYS A 48 6.47 -4.44 7.48
CA LYS A 48 5.12 -4.70 6.99
C LYS A 48 4.21 -3.50 7.20
N SER A 49 4.15 -2.97 8.41
CA SER A 49 3.30 -1.83 8.73
C SER A 49 3.71 -0.59 7.95
N PHE A 50 5.02 -0.36 7.83
CA PHE A 50 5.53 0.79 7.11
C PHE A 50 5.10 0.76 5.65
N LEU A 51 5.34 -0.37 4.98
CA LEU A 51 5.01 -0.50 3.56
C LEU A 51 3.51 -0.45 3.32
N THR A 52 2.71 -1.11 4.15
CA THR A 52 1.25 -1.08 3.98
C THR A 52 0.70 0.32 4.16
N THR A 53 1.22 1.06 5.13
CA THR A 53 0.80 2.44 5.35
C THR A 53 1.11 3.30 4.13
N ILE A 54 2.32 3.16 3.59
CA ILE A 54 2.72 3.96 2.42
C ILE A 54 1.85 3.62 1.21
N VAL A 55 1.65 2.34 0.93
CA VAL A 55 0.87 1.96 -0.26
C VAL A 55 -0.57 2.42 -0.14
N VAL A 56 -1.14 2.40 1.06
CA VAL A 56 -2.50 2.90 1.27
C VAL A 56 -2.56 4.39 1.01
N HIS A 57 -1.62 5.15 1.54
CA HIS A 57 -1.58 6.61 1.31
C HIS A 57 -1.45 6.94 -0.16
N LEU A 58 -0.61 6.20 -0.89
CA LEU A 58 -0.45 6.41 -2.32
C LEU A 58 -1.74 6.10 -3.07
N CYS A 59 -2.42 5.02 -2.68
CA CYS A 59 -3.69 4.65 -3.31
C CYS A 59 -4.76 5.69 -3.06
N LEU A 60 -4.85 6.20 -1.84
CA LEU A 60 -5.82 7.23 -1.51
C LEU A 60 -5.57 8.50 -2.31
N ASP A 61 -4.30 8.85 -2.51
CA ASP A 61 -3.94 10.01 -3.30
C ASP A 61 -4.39 9.86 -4.75
N VAL A 62 -4.17 8.68 -5.34
CA VAL A 62 -4.58 8.40 -6.71
C VAL A 62 -6.10 8.46 -6.86
N VAL A 63 -6.82 7.86 -5.91
CA VAL A 63 -8.29 7.86 -5.93
C VAL A 63 -8.83 9.27 -5.73
N ALA A 64 -8.22 10.04 -4.82
CA ALA A 64 -8.64 11.41 -4.55
C ALA A 64 -8.48 12.32 -5.76
N ARG A 65 -7.51 12.01 -6.63
CA ARG A 65 -7.30 12.79 -7.85
C ARG A 65 -8.32 12.47 -8.93
N GLY A 66 -9.22 11.53 -8.68
CA GLY A 66 -10.25 11.16 -9.62
C GLY A 66 -9.76 10.36 -10.81
N LYS A 67 -8.57 9.79 -10.72
CA LYS A 67 -8.03 8.96 -11.79
C LYS A 67 -8.75 7.63 -11.92
N LEU A 68 -9.32 7.14 -10.81
CA LEU A 68 -9.97 5.85 -10.76
C LEU A 68 -11.33 5.97 -10.09
N ARG A 69 -12.32 5.30 -10.66
CA ARG A 69 -13.66 5.26 -10.08
C ARG A 69 -13.79 4.06 -9.16
N THR A 70 -13.09 4.11 -8.05
CA THR A 70 -13.01 2.96 -7.17
C THR A 70 -13.35 3.30 -5.74
N GLU A 71 -14.28 4.23 -5.53
CA GLU A 71 -14.67 4.66 -4.20
C GLU A 71 -15.01 3.49 -3.29
N ARG A 72 -15.85 2.57 -3.76
CA ARG A 72 -16.22 1.40 -2.97
C ARG A 72 -15.05 0.49 -2.72
N VAL A 73 -14.24 0.29 -3.75
CA VAL A 73 -13.07 -0.57 -3.62
C VAL A 73 -12.09 0.03 -2.64
N ALA A 74 -11.90 1.35 -2.69
CA ALA A 74 -11.02 2.04 -1.76
C ALA A 74 -11.49 1.88 -0.31
N LEU A 75 -12.79 2.06 -0.07
CA LEU A 75 -13.35 1.90 1.27
C LEU A 75 -13.20 0.46 1.77
N THR A 76 -13.46 -0.51 0.89
CA THR A 76 -13.30 -1.91 1.23
C THR A 76 -11.84 -2.22 1.56
N GLY A 77 -10.93 -1.69 0.77
CA GLY A 77 -9.50 -1.88 1.00
C GLY A 77 -9.05 -1.30 2.32
N LEU A 78 -9.53 -0.11 2.64
CA LEU A 78 -9.23 0.55 3.91
C LEU A 78 -9.74 -0.24 5.10
N SER A 79 -10.97 -0.76 5.00
CA SER A 79 -11.54 -1.57 6.07
C SER A 79 -10.74 -2.82 6.32
N ALA A 80 -10.35 -3.51 5.25
CA ALA A 80 -9.55 -4.72 5.37
C ALA A 80 -8.18 -4.40 5.96
N LEU A 81 -7.57 -3.31 5.52
CA LEU A 81 -6.27 -2.90 6.02
C LEU A 81 -6.34 -2.49 7.49
N ALA A 82 -7.38 -1.75 7.86
CA ALA A 82 -7.53 -1.32 9.24
C ALA A 82 -7.63 -2.51 10.19
N ARG A 83 -8.34 -3.55 9.79
CA ARG A 83 -8.43 -4.76 10.59
C ARG A 83 -7.10 -5.48 10.69
N ASP A 84 -6.39 -5.57 9.57
CA ASP A 84 -5.12 -6.27 9.49
C ASP A 84 -4.04 -5.56 10.33
N VAL A 85 -3.98 -4.25 10.20
CA VAL A 85 -3.00 -3.45 10.94
C VAL A 85 -3.41 -3.30 12.39
N GLY A 86 -4.70 -3.12 12.64
CA GLY A 86 -5.20 -2.94 13.99
C GLY A 86 -5.05 -4.16 14.89
N SER A 87 -4.98 -5.35 14.30
CA SER A 87 -4.81 -6.57 15.06
C SER A 87 -3.36 -6.91 15.33
N ALA A 88 -2.46 -6.15 14.77
CA ALA A 88 -1.03 -6.33 15.04
C ALA A 88 -0.64 -5.59 16.33
#